data_f7b19be62481bbe66e3906192d504683
#
_entry.id   f7b19be62481bbe66e3906192d504683
#
_cell.length_a   1.000
_cell.length_b   1.000
_cell.length_c   1.000
_cell.angle_alpha   90.00
_cell.angle_beta   90.00
_cell.angle_gamma   90.00
#
_symmetry.space_group_name_H-M   'P 1'
#
loop_
_entity.id
_entity.type
_entity.pdbx_description
1 polymer ?
#
loop_
_entity_poly.entity_id
_entity_poly.type
_entity_poly.pdbx_seq_one_letter_code
_entity_poly.pdbx_strand_id
1 'polypeptide(L)'
;MAENVTIPHFTYVRDIFSNYLAIKKAVREYRQDVGTAKEMSQQSFSKTDKIPMKQVEAEAFREMLPVPAVRLPDGTKINNPEKWIDVVESTFRCIKNFNHRTAISMWIMHFRVTEILKETKINKALFYVLKSRVIDCGVVLAYQRGLLKVERTNKPM
;
A
#
# COMPACT_ATOMS: atom_id res chain seq x y z
N MET A 1 10.38 -29.55 8.32
CA MET A 1 10.25 -29.30 7.96
C MET A 1 10.07 -28.24 7.63
N ALA A 2 10.15 -27.74 7.32
CA ALA A 2 10.02 -26.93 6.99
C ALA A 2 9.68 -26.07 6.81
N GLU A 3 9.80 -25.57 6.56
CA GLU A 3 9.61 -24.92 6.43
C GLU A 3 9.25 -23.91 5.85
N ASN A 4 9.34 -23.42 5.07
CA ASN A 4 8.68 -22.55 4.29
C ASN A 4 8.10 -21.44 4.96
N VAL A 5 8.63 -21.06 6.02
CA VAL A 5 8.04 -20.08 6.84
C VAL A 5 8.07 -18.71 6.23
N THR A 6 9.01 -18.45 5.35
CA THR A 6 9.12 -17.13 4.76
C THR A 6 8.13 -16.88 3.63
N ILE A 7 7.59 -17.95 3.09
CA ILE A 7 6.72 -17.81 1.95
C ILE A 7 5.46 -17.01 2.22
N PRO A 8 4.78 -17.20 3.35
CA PRO A 8 3.59 -16.41 3.60
C PRO A 8 3.83 -14.90 3.62
N HIS A 9 4.96 -14.48 4.20
CA HIS A 9 5.26 -13.05 4.24
C HIS A 9 5.59 -12.50 2.86
N PHE A 10 6.34 -13.24 2.09
CA PHE A 10 6.66 -12.83 0.73
C PHE A 10 5.38 -12.71 -0.10
N THR A 11 4.52 -13.71 -0.02
CA THR A 11 3.27 -13.72 -0.77
C THR A 11 2.36 -12.57 -0.34
N TYR A 12 2.28 -12.34 0.96
CA TYR A 12 1.43 -11.26 1.47
C TYR A 12 1.94 -9.89 0.96
N VAL A 13 3.24 -9.66 1.04
CA VAL A 13 3.82 -8.39 0.60
C VAL A 13 3.68 -8.25 -0.93
N ARG A 14 3.87 -9.35 -1.66
CA ARG A 14 3.64 -9.34 -3.10
C ARG A 14 2.22 -8.89 -3.43
N ASP A 15 1.25 -9.40 -2.68
CA ASP A 15 -0.14 -9.04 -2.90
C ASP A 15 -0.41 -7.58 -2.54
N ILE A 16 0.27 -7.07 -1.51
CA ILE A 16 0.19 -5.65 -1.17
C ILE A 16 0.68 -4.80 -2.35
N PHE A 17 1.82 -5.15 -2.94
CA PHE A 17 2.32 -4.41 -4.10
C PHE A 17 1.34 -4.49 -5.27
N SER A 18 0.81 -5.69 -5.53
CA SER A 18 -0.13 -5.86 -6.64
C SER A 18 -1.42 -5.10 -6.43
N ASN A 19 -1.82 -4.87 -5.17
CA ASN A 19 -3.04 -4.18 -4.85
C ASN A 19 -2.81 -2.73 -4.42
N TYR A 20 -1.61 -2.21 -4.65
CA TYR A 20 -1.23 -0.87 -4.20
C TYR A 20 -2.26 0.19 -4.62
N LEU A 21 -2.65 0.22 -5.87
CA LEU A 21 -3.60 1.22 -6.35
C LEU A 21 -4.98 1.03 -5.71
N ALA A 22 -5.40 -0.22 -5.53
CA ALA A 22 -6.67 -0.52 -4.89
C ALA A 22 -6.66 -0.09 -3.43
N ILE A 23 -5.53 -0.28 -2.75
CA ILE A 23 -5.38 0.13 -1.35
C ILE A 23 -5.44 1.67 -1.25
N LYS A 24 -4.74 2.37 -2.14
CA LYS A 24 -4.78 3.83 -2.14
C LYS A 24 -6.20 4.35 -2.40
N LYS A 25 -6.89 3.73 -3.31
CA LYS A 25 -8.26 4.11 -3.61
C LYS A 25 -9.18 3.89 -2.41
N ALA A 26 -9.03 2.73 -1.75
CA ALA A 26 -9.85 2.40 -0.58
C ALA A 26 -9.59 3.37 0.58
N VAL A 27 -8.32 3.78 0.78
CA VAL A 27 -7.98 4.76 1.80
C VAL A 27 -8.65 6.10 1.48
N ARG A 28 -8.58 6.51 0.22
CA ARG A 28 -9.19 7.78 -0.18
C ARG A 28 -10.70 7.76 0.05
N GLU A 29 -11.35 6.68 -0.33
CA GLU A 29 -12.79 6.54 -0.16
C GLU A 29 -13.18 6.52 1.31
N TYR A 30 -12.42 5.81 2.13
CA TYR A 30 -12.65 5.77 3.56
C TYR A 30 -12.59 7.19 4.14
N ARG A 31 -11.56 7.95 3.78
CA ARG A 31 -11.39 9.31 4.28
C ARG A 31 -12.52 10.22 3.86
N GLN A 32 -12.98 10.07 2.63
CA GLN A 32 -14.09 10.87 2.15
C GLN A 32 -15.38 10.56 2.90
N ASP A 33 -15.67 9.28 3.09
CA ASP A 33 -16.89 8.88 3.78
C ASP A 33 -16.88 9.31 5.24
N VAL A 34 -15.78 9.06 5.95
CA VAL A 34 -15.68 9.41 7.35
C VAL A 34 -15.62 10.91 7.54
N GLY A 35 -14.88 11.60 6.66
CA GLY A 35 -14.77 13.04 6.70
C GLY A 35 -16.10 13.72 6.48
N THR A 36 -16.88 13.23 5.52
CA THR A 36 -18.19 13.77 5.24
C THR A 36 -19.12 13.55 6.45
N ALA A 37 -19.10 12.38 7.03
CA ALA A 37 -19.93 12.11 8.20
C ALA A 37 -19.58 13.03 9.36
N LYS A 38 -18.28 13.27 9.61
CA LYS A 38 -17.86 14.19 10.66
C LYS A 38 -18.25 15.62 10.36
N GLU A 39 -18.12 16.05 9.12
CA GLU A 39 -18.54 17.39 8.73
C GLU A 39 -20.04 17.58 8.96
N MET A 40 -20.84 16.62 8.57
CA MET A 40 -22.27 16.70 8.78
C MET A 40 -22.62 16.71 10.26
N SER A 41 -21.93 15.93 11.05
CA SER A 41 -22.12 15.90 12.48
C SER A 41 -21.77 17.25 13.12
N GLN A 42 -20.67 17.84 12.70
CA GLN A 42 -20.29 19.17 13.19
C GLN A 42 -21.28 20.23 12.79
N GLN A 43 -21.80 20.17 11.58
CA GLN A 43 -22.78 21.12 11.14
C GLN A 43 -24.07 21.04 11.95
N SER A 44 -24.44 19.85 12.38
CA SER A 44 -25.66 19.71 13.15
C SER A 44 -25.52 20.29 14.57
N PHE A 45 -24.28 20.40 15.07
CA PHE A 45 -24.07 20.95 16.39
C PHE A 45 -23.92 22.46 16.41
N SER A 46 -23.56 23.09 15.30
CA SER A 46 -23.34 24.51 15.36
C SER A 46 -24.42 25.25 14.60
N LYS A 47 -25.48 25.53 15.29
CA LYS A 47 -26.56 26.29 14.68
C LYS A 47 -26.24 27.74 14.50
N THR A 48 -25.33 28.25 15.30
CA THR A 48 -25.05 29.68 15.27
C THR A 48 -23.81 30.03 14.53
N ASP A 49 -22.96 29.06 14.32
CA ASP A 49 -21.74 29.37 13.68
C ASP A 49 -21.79 28.86 12.30
N LYS A 50 -21.94 29.74 11.39
CA LYS A 50 -22.14 29.36 10.06
C LYS A 50 -20.99 29.61 9.17
N ILE A 51 -19.78 29.50 9.68
CA ILE A 51 -18.64 29.66 8.81
C ILE A 51 -18.47 28.34 8.06
N PRO A 52 -18.73 28.32 6.78
CA PRO A 52 -18.57 27.06 6.04
C PRO A 52 -17.08 26.78 5.95
N MET A 53 -16.70 25.54 6.22
CA MET A 53 -15.34 25.11 6.04
C MET A 53 -15.01 25.27 4.56
N LYS A 54 -13.90 25.93 4.26
CA LYS A 54 -13.49 26.07 2.88
C LYS A 54 -13.14 24.70 2.34
N GLN A 55 -13.37 24.52 1.05
CA GLN A 55 -13.14 23.22 0.42
C GLN A 55 -11.72 22.72 0.63
N VAL A 56 -10.75 23.60 0.59
CA VAL A 56 -9.35 23.22 0.80
C VAL A 56 -9.13 22.70 2.22
N GLU A 57 -9.75 23.34 3.20
CA GLU A 57 -9.65 22.90 4.59
C GLU A 57 -10.34 21.55 4.79
N ALA A 58 -11.46 21.34 4.13
CA ALA A 58 -12.16 20.07 4.20
C ALA A 58 -11.34 18.93 3.61
N GLU A 59 -10.68 19.18 2.48
CA GLU A 59 -9.80 18.20 1.87
C GLU A 59 -8.61 17.89 2.75
N ALA A 60 -7.99 18.90 3.33
CA ALA A 60 -6.86 18.71 4.24
C ALA A 60 -7.30 17.91 5.47
N PHE A 61 -8.47 18.19 5.99
CA PHE A 61 -9.01 17.46 7.14
C PHE A 61 -9.20 15.98 6.79
N ARG A 62 -9.77 15.69 5.62
CA ARG A 62 -10.00 14.31 5.20
C ARG A 62 -8.68 13.55 5.03
N GLU A 63 -7.67 14.22 4.49
CA GLU A 63 -6.38 13.59 4.28
C GLU A 63 -5.67 13.28 5.59
N MET A 64 -6.02 13.95 6.66
CA MET A 64 -5.39 13.74 7.96
C MET A 64 -6.10 12.69 8.81
N LEU A 65 -7.24 12.20 8.35
CA LEU A 65 -7.98 11.21 9.14
C LEU A 65 -7.24 9.87 9.17
N PRO A 66 -7.09 9.26 10.34
CA PRO A 66 -6.45 7.97 10.42
C PRO A 66 -7.31 6.89 9.80
N VAL A 67 -6.69 5.93 9.17
CA VAL A 67 -7.41 4.84 8.52
C VAL A 67 -6.92 3.53 9.14
N PRO A 68 -7.70 2.93 10.03
CA PRO A 68 -7.25 1.73 10.72
C PRO A 68 -7.20 0.50 9.82
N ALA A 69 -8.13 0.40 8.89
CA ALA A 69 -8.19 -0.73 7.97
C ALA A 69 -9.07 -0.41 6.79
N VAL A 70 -8.82 -1.08 5.68
CA VAL A 70 -9.70 -0.97 4.50
C VAL A 70 -9.99 -2.37 3.98
N ARG A 71 -11.05 -2.50 3.22
CA ARG A 71 -11.40 -3.76 2.60
C ARG A 71 -11.36 -3.59 1.09
N LEU A 72 -10.68 -4.50 0.43
CA LEU A 72 -10.57 -4.46 -1.02
C LEU A 72 -11.81 -5.08 -1.66
N PRO A 73 -12.03 -4.86 -2.97
CA PRO A 73 -13.21 -5.41 -3.64
C PRO A 73 -13.34 -6.93 -3.53
N ASP A 74 -12.25 -7.64 -3.41
CA ASP A 74 -12.28 -9.09 -3.27
C ASP A 74 -12.56 -9.53 -1.83
N GLY A 75 -12.80 -8.59 -0.92
CA GLY A 75 -13.06 -8.91 0.48
C GLY A 75 -11.85 -8.92 1.38
N THR A 76 -10.65 -8.79 0.83
CA THR A 76 -9.43 -8.81 1.63
C THR A 76 -9.37 -7.59 2.51
N LYS A 77 -9.10 -7.80 3.81
CA LYS A 77 -8.96 -6.69 4.74
C LYS A 77 -7.48 -6.35 4.89
N ILE A 78 -7.16 -5.08 4.77
CA ILE A 78 -5.80 -4.58 4.95
C ILE A 78 -5.78 -3.71 6.20
N ASN A 79 -5.00 -4.12 7.19
CA ASN A 79 -4.80 -3.33 8.40
C ASN A 79 -3.64 -2.37 8.17
N ASN A 80 -3.72 -1.21 8.75
CA ASN A 80 -2.68 -0.18 8.64
C ASN A 80 -2.34 0.13 7.18
N PRO A 81 -3.35 0.39 6.34
CA PRO A 81 -3.11 0.51 4.91
C PRO A 81 -2.15 1.64 4.54
N GLU A 82 -2.14 2.73 5.31
CA GLU A 82 -1.24 3.84 5.02
C GLU A 82 0.21 3.46 5.22
N LYS A 83 0.49 2.64 6.22
CA LYS A 83 1.85 2.16 6.47
C LYS A 83 2.30 1.23 5.34
N TRP A 84 1.38 0.43 4.83
CA TRP A 84 1.70 -0.44 3.70
C TRP A 84 1.94 0.37 2.42
N ILE A 85 1.15 1.41 2.20
CA ILE A 85 1.36 2.32 1.08
C ILE A 85 2.78 2.92 1.19
N ASP A 86 3.16 3.32 2.39
CA ASP A 86 4.48 3.89 2.61
C ASP A 86 5.60 2.87 2.36
N VAL A 87 5.38 1.61 2.70
CA VAL A 87 6.35 0.55 2.41
C VAL A 87 6.56 0.43 0.90
N VAL A 88 5.47 0.40 0.14
CA VAL A 88 5.56 0.30 -1.32
C VAL A 88 6.30 1.51 -1.90
N GLU A 89 5.94 2.70 -1.45
CA GLU A 89 6.53 3.93 -1.97
C GLU A 89 8.00 4.07 -1.58
N SER A 90 8.35 3.65 -0.35
CA SER A 90 9.73 3.68 0.08
C SER A 90 10.59 2.69 -0.69
N THR A 91 10.04 1.51 -0.96
CA THR A 91 10.73 0.52 -1.78
C THR A 91 10.98 1.08 -3.17
N PHE A 92 9.98 1.76 -3.72
CA PHE A 92 10.10 2.35 -5.03
C PHE A 92 11.21 3.39 -5.08
N ARG A 93 11.32 4.20 -4.05
CA ARG A 93 12.36 5.22 -3.99
C ARG A 93 13.76 4.63 -3.94
N CYS A 94 13.90 3.37 -3.54
CA CYS A 94 15.18 2.70 -3.52
C CYS A 94 15.63 2.20 -4.90
N ILE A 95 14.74 2.15 -5.87
CA ILE A 95 15.10 1.69 -7.21
C ILE A 95 15.71 2.88 -7.94
N LYS A 96 17.00 2.76 -8.25
CA LYS A 96 17.71 3.88 -8.86
C LYS A 96 17.72 3.88 -10.37
N ASN A 97 17.66 2.71 -10.98
CA ASN A 97 17.66 2.62 -12.43
C ASN A 97 16.28 2.96 -12.96
N PHE A 98 16.21 3.89 -13.90
CA PHE A 98 14.94 4.38 -14.43
C PHE A 98 14.12 3.25 -15.11
N ASN A 99 14.78 2.43 -15.91
CA ASN A 99 14.06 1.35 -16.59
C ASN A 99 13.53 0.31 -15.61
N HIS A 100 14.30 0.02 -14.56
CA HIS A 100 13.85 -0.91 -13.53
C HIS A 100 12.65 -0.33 -12.79
N ARG A 101 12.70 0.96 -12.47
CA ARG A 101 11.59 1.61 -11.79
C ARG A 101 10.33 1.61 -12.66
N THR A 102 10.51 1.87 -13.94
CA THR A 102 9.40 1.87 -14.89
C THR A 102 8.78 0.48 -14.98
N ALA A 103 9.61 -0.57 -15.04
CA ALA A 103 9.12 -1.94 -15.13
C ALA A 103 8.27 -2.30 -13.90
N ILE A 104 8.75 -1.96 -12.71
CA ILE A 104 8.01 -2.26 -11.48
C ILE A 104 6.73 -1.42 -11.41
N SER A 105 6.80 -0.17 -11.84
CA SER A 105 5.61 0.68 -11.90
C SER A 105 4.55 0.10 -12.82
N MET A 106 4.94 -0.37 -13.98
CA MET A 106 4.01 -0.98 -14.92
C MET A 106 3.42 -2.26 -14.35
N TRP A 107 4.22 -3.03 -13.63
CA TRP A 107 3.71 -4.24 -12.97
C TRP A 107 2.63 -3.88 -11.94
N ILE A 108 2.90 -2.88 -11.12
CA ILE A 108 1.93 -2.43 -10.12
C ILE A 108 0.65 -1.94 -10.77
N MET A 109 0.77 -1.32 -11.95
CA MET A 109 -0.40 -0.84 -12.68
C MET A 109 -1.05 -1.93 -13.54
N HIS A 110 -0.63 -3.17 -13.36
CA HIS A 110 -1.23 -4.35 -14.02
C HIS A 110 -1.05 -4.42 -15.54
N PHE A 111 0.05 -3.87 -16.04
CA PHE A 111 0.38 -4.06 -17.44
C PHE A 111 0.83 -5.50 -17.66
N ARG A 112 0.66 -5.98 -18.87
CA ARG A 112 1.10 -7.33 -19.21
C ARG A 112 2.61 -7.40 -19.24
N VAL A 113 3.16 -8.55 -18.86
CA VAL A 113 4.61 -8.74 -18.84
C VAL A 113 5.21 -8.43 -20.23
N THR A 114 4.56 -8.88 -21.29
CA THR A 114 5.06 -8.63 -22.65
C THR A 114 5.17 -7.13 -22.94
N GLU A 115 4.21 -6.35 -22.45
CA GLU A 115 4.25 -4.90 -22.63
C GLU A 115 5.35 -4.26 -21.83
N ILE A 116 5.55 -4.74 -20.60
CA ILE A 116 6.59 -4.24 -19.73
C ILE A 116 7.97 -4.46 -20.33
N LEU A 117 8.21 -5.68 -20.83
CA LEU A 117 9.51 -6.01 -21.42
C LEU A 117 9.77 -5.21 -22.67
N LYS A 118 8.73 -4.99 -23.48
CA LYS A 118 8.86 -4.22 -24.69
C LYS A 118 9.19 -2.76 -24.39
N GLU A 119 8.47 -2.18 -23.44
CA GLU A 119 8.61 -0.77 -23.11
C GLU A 119 9.95 -0.47 -22.43
N THR A 120 10.38 -1.35 -21.53
CA THR A 120 11.57 -1.11 -20.73
C THR A 120 12.82 -1.74 -21.30
N LYS A 121 12.65 -2.62 -22.29
CA LYS A 121 13.76 -3.34 -22.94
C LYS A 121 14.57 -4.17 -21.94
N ILE A 122 13.91 -4.65 -20.92
CA ILE A 122 14.51 -5.55 -19.94
C ILE A 122 14.12 -6.96 -20.34
N ASN A 123 15.01 -7.92 -20.18
CA ASN A 123 14.64 -9.29 -20.53
C ASN A 123 13.80 -9.92 -19.41
N LYS A 124 13.14 -11.01 -19.73
CA LYS A 124 12.18 -11.63 -18.83
C LYS A 124 12.83 -12.10 -17.52
N ALA A 125 14.00 -12.71 -17.62
CA ALA A 125 14.70 -13.19 -16.43
C ALA A 125 15.03 -12.06 -15.48
N LEU A 126 15.52 -10.95 -16.01
CA LEU A 126 15.84 -9.79 -15.20
C LEU A 126 14.59 -9.21 -14.54
N PHE A 127 13.50 -9.15 -15.31
CA PHE A 127 12.25 -8.61 -14.76
C PHE A 127 11.80 -9.40 -13.54
N TYR A 128 11.83 -10.73 -13.60
CA TYR A 128 11.41 -11.54 -12.46
C TYR A 128 12.37 -11.42 -11.28
N VAL A 129 13.66 -11.27 -11.54
CA VAL A 129 14.64 -11.03 -10.48
C VAL A 129 14.37 -9.68 -9.81
N LEU A 130 14.11 -8.64 -10.58
CA LEU A 130 13.79 -7.33 -10.05
C LEU A 130 12.53 -7.36 -9.20
N LYS A 131 11.51 -8.04 -9.69
CA LYS A 131 10.25 -8.16 -8.98
C LYS A 131 10.46 -8.83 -7.63
N SER A 132 11.21 -9.93 -7.59
CA SER A 132 11.51 -10.62 -6.35
C SER A 132 12.31 -9.74 -5.39
N ARG A 133 13.29 -9.00 -5.88
CA ARG A 133 14.10 -8.12 -5.05
C ARG A 133 13.27 -7.00 -4.45
N VAL A 134 12.36 -6.46 -5.23
CA VAL A 134 11.49 -5.39 -4.76
C VAL A 134 10.58 -5.90 -3.65
N ILE A 135 10.02 -7.09 -3.81
CA ILE A 135 9.16 -7.68 -2.80
C ILE A 135 9.96 -7.98 -1.53
N ASP A 136 11.19 -8.52 -1.68
CA ASP A 136 12.06 -8.79 -0.53
C ASP A 136 12.39 -7.50 0.22
N CYS A 137 12.66 -6.42 -0.49
CA CYS A 137 12.90 -5.13 0.12
C CYS A 137 11.66 -4.66 0.89
N GLY A 138 10.49 -4.87 0.31
CA GLY A 138 9.22 -4.54 0.98
C GLY A 138 9.03 -5.33 2.27
N VAL A 139 9.41 -6.61 2.26
CA VAL A 139 9.35 -7.45 3.45
C VAL A 139 10.25 -6.89 4.56
N VAL A 140 11.48 -6.53 4.21
CA VAL A 140 12.43 -5.97 5.17
C VAL A 140 11.90 -4.67 5.77
N LEU A 141 11.41 -3.78 4.92
CA LEU A 141 10.84 -2.52 5.39
C LEU A 141 9.62 -2.74 6.28
N ALA A 142 8.79 -3.71 5.93
CA ALA A 142 7.61 -4.02 6.73
C ALA A 142 8.00 -4.52 8.13
N TYR A 143 9.04 -5.34 8.22
CA TYR A 143 9.54 -5.76 9.52
C TYR A 143 10.09 -4.57 10.31
N GLN A 144 10.84 -3.71 9.66
CA GLN A 144 11.41 -2.54 10.33
C GLN A 144 10.34 -1.60 10.85
N ARG A 145 9.19 -1.57 10.21
CA ARG A 145 8.10 -0.69 10.60
C ARG A 145 7.05 -1.36 11.48
N GLY A 146 7.33 -2.60 11.89
CA GLY A 146 6.43 -3.31 12.81
C GLY A 146 5.17 -3.86 12.16
N LEU A 147 5.12 -3.90 10.84
CA LEU A 147 3.95 -4.43 10.13
C LEU A 147 3.98 -5.95 10.03
N LEU A 148 5.16 -6.52 10.09
CA LEU A 148 5.32 -7.96 10.12
C LEU A 148 6.10 -8.33 11.37
N LYS A 149 5.73 -9.43 11.98
CA LYS A 149 6.43 -9.90 13.17
C LYS A 149 7.19 -11.16 12.84
N VAL A 150 8.38 -11.23 13.37
CA VAL A 150 9.15 -12.45 13.22
C VAL A 150 8.57 -13.45 14.20
N GLU A 151 8.07 -14.56 13.66
CA GLU A 151 7.56 -15.57 14.50
C GLU A 151 8.71 -16.34 15.00
N ARG A 152 9.01 -16.21 16.27
CA ARG A 152 10.01 -17.01 16.85
C ARG A 152 9.41 -18.30 17.12
N THR A 153 9.76 -19.26 16.36
CA THR A 153 9.39 -20.53 16.71
C THR A 153 10.28 -20.93 17.77
N ASN A 154 9.93 -20.75 18.91
CA ASN A 154 10.63 -21.18 19.90
C ASN A 154 10.64 -22.52 20.07
N LYS A 155 11.56 -23.19 19.75
CA LYS A 155 11.69 -24.42 20.03
C LYS A 155 12.38 -24.57 21.15
N PRO A 156 11.88 -24.98 22.14
CA PRO A 156 12.58 -25.22 23.31
C PRO A 156 13.50 -26.29 22.97
N MET A 157 14.50 -26.18 23.28
CA MET A 157 15.39 -27.18 23.01
C MET A 157 15.44 -28.12 24.04
#